data_4d7d0946a0ff603b9ca6826ebdc5b411
#
_entry.id   4d7d0946a0ff603b9ca6826ebdc5b411
#
_cell.length_a   1.000
_cell.length_b   1.000
_cell.length_c   1.000
_cell.angle_alpha   90.00
_cell.angle_beta   90.00
_cell.angle_gamma   90.00
#
_symmetry.space_group_name_H-M   'P 1'
#
loop_
_entity.id
_entity.type
_entity.pdbx_description
1 polymer ?
#
loop_
_entity_poly.entity_id
_entity_poly.type
_entity_poly.pdbx_seq_one_letter_code
_entity_poly.pdbx_strand_id
1 'polypeptide(L)'
;MQVGLTRDVPCLSCFLDMTGHGGNIYRFSEEYAIPERRIIDFSSSINPLGISKAISCELQGSLKYLSSYPDLDTMKLKRRLSELHDIVPESLICGNGSTELIYLVVRALRPEKCLIPAPTFSEYEKAVIIS
;
A
#
# COMPACT_ATOMS: atom_id res chain seq x y z
N MET A 1 -29.98 -19.72 28.11
CA MET A 1 -28.76 -20.42 27.73
C MET A 1 -27.76 -19.35 27.26
N GLN A 2 -26.96 -18.85 28.23
CA GLN A 2 -25.98 -17.80 27.99
C GLN A 2 -24.71 -18.45 27.44
N VAL A 3 -24.36 -18.18 26.22
CA VAL A 3 -23.06 -18.54 25.65
C VAL A 3 -22.12 -17.40 25.96
N GLY A 4 -21.33 -17.54 27.01
CA GLY A 4 -20.24 -16.65 27.33
C GLY A 4 -19.10 -16.82 26.34
N LEU A 5 -18.93 -15.86 25.48
CA LEU A 5 -17.73 -15.68 24.64
C LEU A 5 -16.77 -14.75 25.39
N THR A 6 -16.05 -15.30 26.38
CA THR A 6 -14.76 -14.75 26.80
C THR A 6 -13.71 -15.42 25.93
N ARG A 7 -13.51 -14.96 24.72
CA ARG A 7 -12.27 -15.21 24.00
C ARG A 7 -11.32 -14.07 24.39
N ASP A 8 -10.20 -14.46 24.95
CA ASP A 8 -9.10 -13.58 25.29
C ASP A 8 -8.79 -12.67 24.09
N VAL A 9 -8.95 -11.38 24.30
CA VAL A 9 -8.48 -10.39 23.33
C VAL A 9 -6.96 -10.55 23.32
N PRO A 10 -6.31 -10.81 22.17
CA PRO A 10 -4.87 -10.96 22.11
C PRO A 10 -4.23 -9.74 22.77
N CYS A 11 -3.26 -9.97 23.63
CA CYS A 11 -2.59 -8.87 24.32
C CYS A 11 -1.84 -8.00 23.32
N LEU A 12 -1.60 -6.74 23.69
CA LEU A 12 -0.92 -5.75 22.87
C LEU A 12 0.45 -6.24 22.34
N SER A 13 1.10 -7.18 23.03
CA SER A 13 2.37 -7.80 22.59
C SER A 13 2.20 -8.71 21.36
N CYS A 14 1.06 -9.37 21.21
CA CYS A 14 0.76 -10.15 19.99
C CYS A 14 0.55 -9.23 18.77
N PHE A 15 0.15 -7.97 19.00
CA PHE A 15 0.05 -6.96 17.95
C PHE A 15 1.40 -6.44 17.49
N LEU A 16 2.42 -6.44 18.36
CA LEU A 16 3.76 -5.91 18.07
C LEU A 16 4.63 -6.90 17.26
N ASP A 17 4.27 -8.18 17.25
CA ASP A 17 4.98 -9.20 16.46
C ASP A 17 4.50 -9.28 15.00
N MET A 18 3.54 -8.43 14.62
CA MET A 18 3.10 -8.28 13.25
C MET A 18 4.07 -7.38 12.46
N THR A 19 5.26 -7.88 12.16
CA THR A 19 6.25 -7.24 11.27
C THR A 19 5.80 -7.19 9.80
N GLY A 20 4.50 -7.00 9.57
CA GLY A 20 3.87 -6.95 8.26
C GLY A 20 3.14 -5.62 8.06
N HIS A 21 2.88 -5.31 6.79
CA HIS A 21 1.96 -4.22 6.42
C HIS A 21 0.56 -4.52 6.95
N GLY A 22 -0.17 -3.48 7.35
CA GLY A 22 -1.61 -3.57 7.57
C GLY A 22 -2.36 -4.03 6.31
N GLY A 23 -3.66 -4.34 6.47
CA GLY A 23 -4.53 -4.74 5.35
C GLY A 23 -4.52 -6.22 4.99
N ASN A 24 -3.75 -7.07 5.70
CA ASN A 24 -3.75 -8.51 5.44
C ASN A 24 -4.85 -9.23 6.23
N ILE A 25 -6.10 -8.95 5.88
CA ILE A 25 -7.28 -9.59 6.49
C ILE A 25 -7.33 -11.11 6.25
N TYR A 26 -6.74 -11.58 5.16
CA TYR A 26 -6.70 -13.01 4.80
C TYR A 26 -5.88 -13.80 5.81
N ARG A 27 -4.66 -13.36 6.11
CA ARG A 27 -3.82 -13.98 7.13
C ARG A 27 -4.51 -13.98 8.49
N PHE A 28 -5.11 -12.85 8.88
CA PHE A 28 -5.83 -12.74 10.14
C PHE A 28 -7.05 -13.68 10.20
N SER A 29 -7.79 -13.78 9.08
CA SER A 29 -8.91 -14.70 8.93
C SER A 29 -8.51 -16.16 9.17
N GLU A 30 -7.40 -16.59 8.59
CA GLU A 30 -6.85 -17.93 8.74
C GLU A 30 -6.33 -18.21 10.16
N GLU A 31 -5.52 -17.29 10.69
CA GLU A 31 -4.87 -17.44 12.00
C GLU A 31 -5.89 -17.53 13.16
N TYR A 32 -6.95 -16.73 13.08
CA TYR A 32 -7.97 -16.66 14.14
C TYR A 32 -9.25 -17.42 13.80
N ALA A 33 -9.33 -18.07 12.67
CA ALA A 33 -10.53 -18.77 12.17
C ALA A 33 -11.79 -17.88 12.18
N ILE A 34 -11.63 -16.59 11.85
CA ILE A 34 -12.70 -15.59 11.76
C ILE A 34 -12.99 -15.33 10.28
N PRO A 35 -14.23 -15.50 9.79
CA PRO A 35 -14.58 -15.18 8.41
C PRO A 35 -14.24 -13.72 8.05
N GLU A 36 -13.61 -13.47 6.90
CA GLU A 36 -13.18 -12.14 6.42
C GLU A 36 -14.28 -11.08 6.53
N ARG A 37 -15.53 -11.43 6.19
CA ARG A 37 -16.70 -10.55 6.29
C ARG A 37 -17.01 -10.05 7.71
N ARG A 38 -16.41 -10.65 8.75
CA ARG A 38 -16.56 -10.27 10.16
C ARG A 38 -15.40 -9.44 10.67
N ILE A 39 -14.38 -9.23 9.85
CA ILE A 39 -13.21 -8.44 10.18
C ILE A 39 -13.46 -7.00 9.74
N ILE A 40 -13.29 -6.06 10.65
CA ILE A 40 -13.27 -4.63 10.34
C ILE A 40 -11.80 -4.21 10.39
N ASP A 41 -11.26 -3.89 9.21
CA ASP A 41 -9.84 -3.55 9.08
C ASP A 41 -9.60 -2.05 9.30
N PHE A 42 -8.88 -1.73 10.39
CA PHE A 42 -8.39 -0.39 10.69
C PHE A 42 -6.87 -0.27 10.53
N SER A 43 -6.22 -1.31 10.00
CA SER A 43 -4.76 -1.37 9.88
C SER A 43 -4.23 -0.74 8.59
N SER A 44 -5.12 -0.38 7.68
CA SER A 44 -4.77 0.22 6.39
C SER A 44 -5.67 1.39 6.04
N SER A 45 -5.10 2.39 5.33
CA SER A 45 -5.83 3.59 4.88
C SER A 45 -6.53 3.35 3.55
N ILE A 46 -7.48 2.40 3.53
CA ILE A 46 -8.30 2.11 2.36
C ILE A 46 -9.59 2.93 2.42
N ASN A 47 -10.02 3.48 1.26
CA ASN A 47 -11.29 4.20 1.18
C ASN A 47 -12.46 3.23 1.45
N PRO A 48 -13.21 3.37 2.55
CA PRO A 48 -14.31 2.47 2.89
C PRO A 48 -15.49 2.56 1.91
N LEU A 49 -15.59 3.62 1.12
CA LEU A 49 -16.59 3.79 0.06
C LEU A 49 -16.21 3.05 -1.23
N GLY A 50 -15.01 2.45 -1.28
CA GLY A 50 -14.51 1.78 -2.48
C GLY A 50 -14.14 2.75 -3.60
N ILE A 51 -14.16 2.26 -4.83
CA ILE A 51 -13.88 3.04 -6.03
C ILE A 51 -15.15 3.65 -6.63
N SER A 52 -15.05 4.83 -7.24
CA SER A 52 -16.17 5.47 -7.91
C SER A 52 -16.62 4.66 -9.14
N LYS A 53 -17.88 4.84 -9.53
CA LYS A 53 -18.42 4.21 -10.75
C LYS A 53 -17.63 4.62 -12.00
N ALA A 54 -17.18 5.88 -12.08
CA ALA A 54 -16.39 6.37 -13.20
C ALA A 54 -15.06 5.60 -13.32
N ILE A 55 -14.33 5.42 -12.21
CA ILE A 55 -13.08 4.63 -12.19
C ILE A 55 -13.36 3.18 -12.56
N SER A 56 -14.42 2.58 -12.03
CA SER A 56 -14.79 1.20 -12.34
C SER A 56 -15.07 1.00 -13.84
N CYS A 57 -15.82 1.90 -14.46
CA CYS A 57 -16.08 1.85 -15.89
C CYS A 57 -14.79 2.02 -16.72
N GLU A 58 -13.92 2.94 -16.34
CA GLU A 58 -12.64 3.16 -17.04
C GLU A 58 -11.74 1.94 -16.94
N LEU A 59 -11.63 1.32 -15.77
CA LEU A 59 -10.85 0.08 -15.59
C LEU A 59 -11.39 -1.06 -16.47
N GLN A 60 -12.72 -1.25 -16.52
CA GLN A 60 -13.33 -2.26 -17.38
C GLN A 60 -13.03 -1.99 -18.86
N GLY A 61 -13.12 -0.74 -19.31
CA GLY A 61 -12.77 -0.33 -20.68
C GLY A 61 -11.29 -0.51 -21.00
N SER A 62 -10.43 -0.50 -19.99
CA SER A 62 -8.98 -0.61 -20.12
C SER A 62 -8.45 -2.03 -20.12
N LEU A 63 -9.26 -3.04 -19.82
CA LEU A 63 -8.84 -4.46 -19.82
C LEU A 63 -8.24 -4.91 -21.17
N LYS A 64 -8.66 -4.32 -22.28
CA LYS A 64 -8.11 -4.57 -23.61
C LYS A 64 -6.61 -4.29 -23.73
N TYR A 65 -6.07 -3.43 -22.87
CA TYR A 65 -4.63 -3.10 -22.90
C TYR A 65 -3.75 -4.12 -22.19
N LEU A 66 -4.34 -5.09 -21.46
CA LEU A 66 -3.57 -6.15 -20.78
C LEU A 66 -2.81 -7.06 -21.74
N SER A 67 -3.23 -7.12 -23.01
CA SER A 67 -2.53 -7.87 -24.09
C SER A 67 -1.38 -7.10 -24.74
N SER A 68 -1.14 -5.86 -24.34
CA SER A 68 -0.11 -5.01 -24.92
C SER A 68 0.99 -4.72 -23.91
N TYR A 69 2.19 -4.46 -24.39
CA TYR A 69 3.27 -3.96 -23.54
C TYR A 69 2.89 -2.60 -22.95
N PRO A 70 3.19 -2.37 -21.66
CA PRO A 70 2.93 -1.08 -21.04
C PRO A 70 3.84 0.03 -21.65
N ASP A 71 3.42 1.28 -21.44
CA ASP A 71 4.26 2.46 -21.71
C ASP A 71 5.41 2.50 -20.70
N LEU A 72 6.60 2.04 -21.09
CA LEU A 72 7.76 1.91 -20.21
C LEU A 72 8.21 3.24 -19.61
N ASP A 73 8.08 4.32 -20.36
CA ASP A 73 8.50 5.66 -19.93
C ASP A 73 7.39 6.41 -19.17
N THR A 74 6.20 5.80 -19.08
CA THR A 74 5.01 6.39 -18.44
C THR A 74 4.67 7.81 -18.91
N MET A 75 5.00 8.12 -20.18
CA MET A 75 4.92 9.48 -20.73
C MET A 75 3.51 10.06 -20.71
N LYS A 76 2.50 9.24 -20.99
CA LYS A 76 1.10 9.69 -20.94
C LYS A 76 0.68 10.07 -19.54
N LEU A 77 1.07 9.27 -18.53
CA LEU A 77 0.77 9.52 -17.13
C LEU A 77 1.51 10.77 -16.63
N LYS A 78 2.81 10.88 -16.90
CA LYS A 78 3.63 12.04 -16.52
C LYS A 78 3.07 13.34 -17.09
N ARG A 79 2.65 13.35 -18.36
CA ARG A 79 2.04 14.53 -18.99
C ARG A 79 0.76 14.94 -18.25
N ARG A 80 -0.13 14.00 -17.93
CA ARG A 80 -1.36 14.31 -17.21
C ARG A 80 -1.11 14.80 -15.78
N LEU A 81 -0.15 14.21 -15.08
CA LEU A 81 0.25 14.68 -13.76
C LEU A 81 0.89 16.07 -13.81
N SER A 82 1.73 16.32 -14.81
CA SER A 82 2.34 17.61 -15.08
C SER A 82 1.29 18.71 -15.29
N GLU A 83 0.30 18.45 -16.14
CA GLU A 83 -0.83 19.37 -16.38
C GLU A 83 -1.66 19.61 -15.10
N LEU A 84 -1.89 18.56 -14.30
CA LEU A 84 -2.71 18.64 -13.08
C LEU A 84 -2.02 19.42 -11.96
N HIS A 85 -0.71 19.25 -11.81
CA HIS A 85 0.07 19.79 -10.68
C HIS A 85 0.93 20.99 -11.03
N ASP A 86 0.90 21.43 -12.30
CA ASP A 86 1.71 22.54 -12.82
C ASP A 86 3.22 22.33 -12.55
N ILE A 87 3.72 21.15 -12.86
CA ILE A 87 5.13 20.75 -12.71
C ILE A 87 5.65 20.15 -14.00
N VAL A 88 6.95 20.27 -14.26
CA VAL A 88 7.56 19.74 -15.48
C VAL A 88 7.60 18.19 -15.43
N PRO A 89 7.31 17.49 -16.55
CA PRO A 89 7.27 16.01 -16.59
C PRO A 89 8.57 15.35 -16.13
N GLU A 90 9.72 16.01 -16.35
CA GLU A 90 11.06 15.54 -15.98
C GLU A 90 11.27 15.48 -14.46
N SER A 91 10.47 16.22 -13.70
CA SER A 91 10.47 16.17 -12.23
C SER A 91 9.60 15.05 -11.65
N LEU A 92 8.97 14.27 -12.53
CA LEU A 92 8.07 13.18 -12.13
C LEU A 92 8.73 11.81 -12.32
N ILE A 93 8.62 10.98 -11.29
CA ILE A 93 8.91 9.56 -11.36
C ILE A 93 7.65 8.77 -11.02
N CYS A 94 7.32 7.78 -11.82
CA CYS A 94 6.18 6.89 -11.60
C CYS A 94 6.70 5.48 -11.26
N GLY A 95 6.01 4.79 -10.34
CA GLY A 95 6.36 3.44 -9.94
C GLY A 95 5.12 2.65 -9.51
N ASN A 96 5.30 1.37 -9.23
CA ASN A 96 4.25 0.48 -8.76
C ASN A 96 3.99 0.66 -7.26
N GLY A 97 3.38 1.79 -6.93
CA GLY A 97 3.12 2.21 -5.56
C GLY A 97 4.30 2.90 -4.89
N SER A 98 4.05 3.42 -3.68
CA SER A 98 5.03 4.19 -2.91
C SER A 98 6.22 3.34 -2.45
N THR A 99 6.04 2.05 -2.23
CA THR A 99 7.12 1.16 -1.78
C THR A 99 8.26 1.13 -2.80
N GLU A 100 7.98 0.88 -4.08
CA GLU A 100 9.02 0.91 -5.12
C GLU A 100 9.76 2.25 -5.13
N LEU A 101 9.03 3.36 -5.06
CA LEU A 101 9.63 4.70 -5.07
C LEU A 101 10.51 4.96 -3.84
N ILE A 102 10.13 4.48 -2.65
CA ILE A 102 10.94 4.57 -1.44
C ILE A 102 12.29 3.87 -1.64
N TYR A 103 12.27 2.63 -2.15
CA TYR A 103 13.51 1.89 -2.42
C TYR A 103 14.37 2.57 -3.50
N LEU A 104 13.75 3.07 -4.56
CA LEU A 104 14.48 3.79 -5.62
C LEU A 104 15.16 5.05 -5.10
N VAL A 105 14.47 5.85 -4.29
CA VAL A 105 15.03 7.08 -3.69
C VAL A 105 16.21 6.75 -2.80
N VAL A 106 16.08 5.78 -1.90
CA VAL A 106 17.17 5.41 -0.99
C VAL A 106 18.39 4.88 -1.77
N ARG A 107 18.16 4.03 -2.78
CA ARG A 107 19.23 3.52 -3.65
C ARG A 107 19.92 4.60 -4.46
N ALA A 108 19.18 5.61 -4.91
CA ALA A 108 19.74 6.73 -5.68
C ALA A 108 20.58 7.66 -4.80
N LEU A 109 20.07 7.98 -3.60
CA LEU A 109 20.73 8.92 -2.69
C LEU A 109 21.87 8.29 -1.89
N ARG A 110 21.82 7.00 -1.59
CA ARG A 110 22.80 6.25 -0.78
C ARG A 110 23.20 6.99 0.49
N PRO A 111 22.26 7.35 1.37
CA PRO A 111 22.57 8.15 2.54
C PRO A 111 23.43 7.38 3.54
N GLU A 112 24.49 7.98 4.06
CA GLU A 112 25.31 7.40 5.14
C GLU A 112 24.53 7.33 6.47
N LYS A 113 23.58 8.22 6.66
CA LYS A 113 22.70 8.30 7.85
C LYS A 113 21.31 8.66 7.43
N CYS A 114 20.32 8.00 8.04
CA CYS A 114 18.93 8.28 7.81
C CYS A 114 18.19 8.43 9.14
N LEU A 115 17.39 9.48 9.25
CA LEU A 115 16.49 9.71 10.40
C LEU A 115 15.07 9.32 10.00
N ILE A 116 14.51 8.35 10.69
CA ILE A 116 13.15 7.87 10.44
C ILE A 116 12.31 8.12 11.69
N PRO A 117 11.35 9.05 11.65
CA PRO A 117 10.43 9.26 12.76
C PRO A 117 9.55 8.03 12.99
N ALA A 118 9.41 7.57 14.22
CA ALA A 118 8.57 6.44 14.59
C ALA A 118 7.39 6.93 15.48
N PRO A 119 6.21 6.29 15.38
CA PRO A 119 5.87 5.17 14.49
C PRO A 119 5.62 5.63 13.04
N THR A 120 6.02 4.82 12.07
CA THR A 120 5.85 5.10 10.64
C THR A 120 5.78 3.81 9.82
N PHE A 121 5.63 3.94 8.50
CA PHE A 121 5.56 2.83 7.57
C PHE A 121 6.89 2.03 7.55
N SER A 122 6.80 0.73 7.80
CA SER A 122 7.97 -0.15 7.99
C SER A 122 8.91 -0.22 6.79
N GLU A 123 8.43 0.09 5.59
CA GLU A 123 9.26 0.04 4.38
C GLU A 123 10.33 1.11 4.31
N TYR A 124 10.19 2.22 5.03
CA TYR A 124 11.27 3.21 5.13
C TYR A 124 12.53 2.61 5.76
N GLU A 125 12.38 1.93 6.91
CA GLU A 125 13.48 1.29 7.60
C GLU A 125 14.09 0.16 6.77
N LYS A 126 13.24 -0.71 6.20
CA LYS A 126 13.69 -1.82 5.35
C LYS A 126 14.48 -1.34 4.14
N ALA A 127 14.01 -0.28 3.46
CA ALA A 127 14.69 0.28 2.31
C ALA A 127 16.10 0.79 2.67
N VAL A 128 16.25 1.42 3.84
CA VAL A 128 17.54 1.93 4.32
C VAL A 128 18.49 0.80 4.71
N ILE A 129 18.00 -0.25 5.36
CA ILE A 129 18.83 -1.39 5.79
C ILE A 129 19.39 -2.18 4.59
N ILE A 130 18.62 -2.28 3.50
CA ILE A 130 18.98 -3.11 2.32
C ILE A 130 19.86 -2.34 1.32
N SER A 131 19.92 -1.01 1.41
CA SER A 131 20.62 -0.15 0.45
C SER A 131 22.05 0.14 0.88
#